data_58124d1e642e63c53655d20708ce2031
#
_entry.id   58124d1e642e63c53655d20708ce2031
#
_cell.length_a   1.000
_cell.length_b   1.000
_cell.length_c   1.000
_cell.angle_alpha   90.00
_cell.angle_beta   90.00
_cell.angle_gamma   90.00
#
_symmetry.space_group_name_H-M   'P 1'
#
loop_
_entity.id
_entity.type
_entity.pdbx_description
1 polymer ?
#
loop_
_entity_poly.entity_id
_entity_poly.type
_entity_poly.pdbx_seq_one_letter_code
_entity_poly.pdbx_strand_id
1 'polypeptide(L)'
;FTEEPFRSTKNRFNIYRIGSVSKNGIIAQEGGDTKFSAQFGQGTYVGGDNNLVNSFVKASIPSVDLTKTIIFVIINKAKYAGTCHMFSNNQAVCYVPLCRNENEYAQTLRHEGCGHGFGKLADEYFYDSMGRIPDDEVSELKKWKGFAYGFHENVDLTSDPNTILWSKFISDS
;
A
#
# COMPACT_ATOMS: atom_id res chain seq x y z
N PHE A 1 -10.30 -4.66 11.46
CA PHE A 1 -10.43 -3.61 12.51
C PHE A 1 -10.27 -4.15 13.92
N THR A 2 -9.31 -5.03 14.14
CA THR A 2 -8.99 -5.57 15.47
C THR A 2 -7.88 -4.78 16.18
N GLU A 3 -7.10 -4.03 15.43
CA GLU A 3 -5.95 -3.25 15.90
C GLU A 3 -6.23 -1.75 15.94
N GLU A 4 -5.59 -1.04 16.88
CA GLU A 4 -5.64 0.42 16.93
C GLU A 4 -4.81 1.06 15.80
N PRO A 5 -5.18 2.23 15.32
CA PRO A 5 -6.34 3.07 15.69
C PRO A 5 -7.66 2.65 15.02
N PHE A 6 -7.64 1.61 14.19
CA PHE A 6 -8.80 1.20 13.38
C PHE A 6 -9.93 0.60 14.22
N ARG A 7 -9.59 -0.06 15.35
CA ARG A 7 -10.59 -0.63 16.26
C ARG A 7 -11.49 0.44 16.87
N SER A 8 -10.90 1.50 17.41
CA SER A 8 -11.66 2.60 18.04
C SER A 8 -12.33 3.52 17.01
N THR A 9 -11.86 3.55 15.77
CA THR A 9 -12.38 4.42 14.72
C THR A 9 -13.19 3.68 13.64
N LYS A 10 -13.49 2.40 13.84
CA LYS A 10 -14.15 1.56 12.82
C LYS A 10 -15.44 2.16 12.23
N ASN A 11 -16.19 2.93 13.03
CA ASN A 11 -17.43 3.57 12.60
C ASN A 11 -17.21 4.78 11.65
N ARG A 12 -15.96 5.15 11.41
CA ARG A 12 -15.59 6.22 10.47
C ARG A 12 -15.28 5.69 9.07
N PHE A 13 -15.34 4.38 8.88
CA PHE A 13 -15.02 3.71 7.60
C PHE A 13 -16.27 3.05 7.03
N ASN A 14 -16.48 3.24 5.73
CA ASN A 14 -17.41 2.43 4.95
C ASN A 14 -16.60 1.31 4.28
N ILE A 15 -17.02 0.06 4.47
CA ILE A 15 -16.38 -1.12 3.90
C ILE A 15 -17.30 -1.70 2.84
N TYR A 16 -16.78 -1.84 1.63
CA TYR A 16 -17.48 -2.44 0.52
C TYR A 16 -16.75 -3.71 0.08
N ARG A 17 -17.52 -4.72 -0.29
CA ARG A 17 -17.00 -5.93 -0.91
C ARG A 17 -17.57 -6.05 -2.31
N ILE A 18 -16.70 -6.11 -3.31
CA ILE A 18 -17.07 -6.25 -4.71
C ILE A 18 -16.49 -7.57 -5.20
N GLY A 19 -17.36 -8.49 -5.65
CA GLY A 19 -16.92 -9.72 -6.29
C GLY A 19 -16.46 -9.46 -7.72
N SER A 20 -15.32 -10.02 -8.11
CA SER A 20 -14.87 -10.00 -9.50
C SER A 20 -14.45 -11.39 -9.94
N VAL A 21 -14.74 -11.71 -11.20
CA VAL A 21 -14.42 -13.01 -11.80
C VAL A 21 -13.40 -12.77 -12.91
N SER A 22 -12.27 -13.46 -12.81
CA SER A 22 -11.26 -13.50 -13.87
C SER A 22 -11.67 -14.48 -14.95
N LYS A 23 -11.23 -14.28 -16.18
CA LYS A 23 -11.46 -15.19 -17.31
C LYS A 23 -10.84 -16.55 -17.07
N ASN A 24 -9.66 -16.57 -16.44
CA ASN A 24 -9.09 -17.76 -15.86
C ASN A 24 -8.38 -17.42 -14.53
N GLY A 25 -7.98 -18.42 -13.75
CA GLY A 25 -7.34 -18.22 -12.46
C GLY A 25 -5.82 -18.08 -12.50
N ILE A 26 -5.23 -18.04 -13.71
CA ILE A 26 -3.79 -17.98 -13.88
C ILE A 26 -3.35 -16.52 -13.93
N ILE A 27 -2.30 -16.17 -13.19
CA ILE A 27 -1.73 -14.83 -13.19
C ILE A 27 -0.94 -14.58 -14.48
N ALA A 28 -0.90 -13.34 -14.97
CA ALA A 28 -0.35 -12.97 -16.27
C ALA A 28 1.07 -13.49 -16.56
N GLN A 29 1.96 -13.56 -15.57
CA GLN A 29 3.30 -14.16 -15.72
C GLN A 29 3.29 -15.65 -16.08
N GLU A 30 2.21 -16.33 -15.76
CA GLU A 30 1.98 -17.74 -16.07
C GLU A 30 1.16 -17.89 -17.37
N GLY A 31 1.00 -16.80 -18.13
CA GLY A 31 0.18 -16.77 -19.35
C GLY A 31 -1.32 -16.65 -19.11
N GLY A 32 -1.73 -16.25 -17.90
CA GLY A 32 -3.13 -16.11 -17.53
C GLY A 32 -3.74 -14.76 -17.86
N ASP A 33 -5.07 -14.69 -17.77
CA ASP A 33 -5.88 -13.52 -18.03
C ASP A 33 -6.75 -13.25 -16.78
N THR A 34 -6.18 -12.51 -15.83
CA THR A 34 -6.90 -12.09 -14.62
C THR A 34 -7.69 -10.81 -14.89
N LYS A 35 -8.75 -10.58 -14.11
CA LYS A 35 -9.66 -9.43 -14.26
C LYS A 35 -8.94 -8.08 -14.31
N PHE A 36 -7.86 -7.93 -13.55
CA PHE A 36 -7.11 -6.68 -13.42
C PHE A 36 -5.66 -6.82 -13.91
N SER A 37 -5.40 -7.76 -14.82
CA SER A 37 -4.06 -8.04 -15.35
C SER A 37 -3.01 -8.25 -14.25
N ALA A 38 -3.41 -8.91 -13.16
CA ALA A 38 -2.53 -9.12 -12.01
C ALA A 38 -1.30 -9.95 -12.41
N GLN A 39 -0.13 -9.53 -11.95
CA GLN A 39 1.15 -10.19 -12.20
C GLN A 39 2.07 -10.09 -10.99
N PHE A 40 2.89 -11.11 -10.78
CA PHE A 40 4.00 -11.06 -9.84
C PHE A 40 5.25 -10.53 -10.54
N GLY A 41 6.01 -9.71 -9.83
CA GLY A 41 7.31 -9.25 -10.25
C GLY A 41 8.45 -9.88 -9.45
N GLN A 42 9.53 -9.15 -9.30
CA GLN A 42 10.70 -9.56 -8.56
C GLN A 42 10.43 -9.46 -7.03
N GLY A 43 10.98 -10.37 -6.25
CA GLY A 43 10.78 -10.39 -4.79
C GLY A 43 9.32 -10.55 -4.38
N THR A 44 8.83 -9.63 -3.57
CA THR A 44 7.47 -9.56 -3.05
C THR A 44 6.53 -8.68 -3.88
N TYR A 45 7.01 -8.11 -4.98
CA TYR A 45 6.17 -7.27 -5.83
C TYR A 45 5.00 -8.04 -6.44
N VAL A 46 3.83 -7.42 -6.39
CA VAL A 46 2.63 -7.85 -7.12
C VAL A 46 1.86 -6.61 -7.56
N GLY A 47 1.41 -6.58 -8.79
CA GLY A 47 0.65 -5.43 -9.31
C GLY A 47 -0.33 -5.84 -10.41
N GLY A 48 -0.99 -4.86 -11.00
CA GLY A 48 -1.96 -5.02 -12.06
C GLY A 48 -2.29 -3.69 -12.72
N ASP A 49 -3.38 -3.67 -13.49
CA ASP A 49 -3.84 -2.45 -14.14
C ASP A 49 -4.76 -1.63 -13.20
N ASN A 50 -4.19 -0.58 -12.61
CA ASN A 50 -4.90 0.32 -11.72
C ASN A 50 -6.07 1.05 -12.40
N ASN A 51 -6.03 1.28 -13.70
CA ASN A 51 -7.13 1.93 -14.44
C ASN A 51 -8.33 1.00 -14.55
N LEU A 52 -8.08 -0.30 -14.81
CA LEU A 52 -9.14 -1.32 -14.79
C LEU A 52 -9.75 -1.47 -13.40
N VAL A 53 -8.92 -1.47 -12.34
CA VAL A 53 -9.41 -1.51 -10.95
C VAL A 53 -10.30 -0.31 -10.66
N ASN A 54 -9.84 0.89 -10.94
CA ASN A 54 -10.57 2.13 -10.71
C ASN A 54 -11.89 2.19 -11.46
N SER A 55 -11.88 1.82 -12.73
CA SER A 55 -13.07 1.77 -13.58
C SER A 55 -14.09 0.77 -13.05
N PHE A 56 -13.62 -0.40 -12.60
CA PHE A 56 -14.47 -1.44 -12.02
C PHE A 56 -15.12 -1.00 -10.70
N VAL A 57 -14.33 -0.38 -9.82
CA VAL A 57 -14.83 0.15 -8.54
C VAL A 57 -15.86 1.25 -8.78
N LYS A 58 -15.59 2.20 -9.68
CA LYS A 58 -16.52 3.27 -10.05
C LYS A 58 -17.82 2.75 -10.66
N ALA A 59 -17.75 1.74 -11.51
CA ALA A 59 -18.93 1.10 -12.08
C ALA A 59 -19.77 0.36 -11.02
N SER A 60 -19.11 -0.23 -10.01
CA SER A 60 -19.76 -0.98 -8.93
C SER A 60 -20.33 -0.06 -7.84
N ILE A 61 -19.69 1.06 -7.57
CA ILE A 61 -20.05 2.04 -6.54
C ILE A 61 -19.93 3.45 -7.16
N PRO A 62 -20.91 3.92 -7.91
CA PRO A 62 -20.81 5.19 -8.64
C PRO A 62 -20.54 6.42 -7.76
N SER A 63 -20.97 6.38 -6.50
CA SER A 63 -20.78 7.47 -5.52
C SER A 63 -19.42 7.47 -4.84
N VAL A 64 -18.54 6.47 -5.10
CA VAL A 64 -17.24 6.39 -4.41
C VAL A 64 -16.32 7.54 -4.80
N ASP A 65 -15.70 8.16 -3.82
CA ASP A 65 -14.62 9.13 -4.00
C ASP A 65 -13.28 8.38 -3.89
N LEU A 66 -12.63 8.15 -5.03
CA LEU A 66 -11.37 7.40 -5.07
C LEU A 66 -10.24 8.10 -4.29
N THR A 67 -10.28 9.43 -4.15
CA THR A 67 -9.27 10.18 -3.38
C THR A 67 -9.36 9.95 -1.87
N LYS A 68 -10.45 9.35 -1.41
CA LYS A 68 -10.72 8.98 -0.02
C LYS A 68 -10.85 7.47 0.17
N THR A 69 -10.35 6.69 -0.78
CA THR A 69 -10.57 5.25 -0.81
C THR A 69 -9.27 4.50 -0.91
N ILE A 70 -9.14 3.45 -0.10
CA ILE A 70 -8.11 2.43 -0.25
C ILE A 70 -8.77 1.23 -0.87
N ILE A 71 -8.27 0.79 -2.00
CA ILE A 71 -8.78 -0.36 -2.73
C ILE A 71 -7.86 -1.56 -2.46
N PHE A 72 -8.41 -2.65 -1.95
CA PHE A 72 -7.71 -3.91 -1.86
C PHE A 72 -8.10 -4.82 -3.02
N VAL A 73 -7.13 -5.18 -3.83
CA VAL A 73 -7.26 -6.21 -4.86
C VAL A 73 -6.76 -7.53 -4.27
N ILE A 74 -7.70 -8.34 -3.81
CA ILE A 74 -7.37 -9.64 -3.21
C ILE A 74 -7.18 -10.67 -4.31
N ILE A 75 -5.98 -11.25 -4.37
CA ILE A 75 -5.57 -12.21 -5.38
C ILE A 75 -5.65 -13.62 -4.78
N ASN A 76 -6.45 -14.50 -5.40
CA ASN A 76 -6.61 -15.88 -4.96
C ASN A 76 -5.40 -16.73 -5.35
N LYS A 77 -4.24 -16.45 -4.73
CA LYS A 77 -2.99 -17.21 -4.92
C LYS A 77 -2.24 -17.31 -3.59
N ALA A 78 -1.81 -18.50 -3.24
CA ALA A 78 -1.00 -18.75 -2.05
C ALA A 78 0.46 -18.37 -2.30
N LYS A 79 0.79 -17.08 -2.25
CA LYS A 79 2.15 -16.55 -2.40
C LYS A 79 2.35 -15.38 -1.46
N TYR A 80 3.45 -15.37 -0.69
CA TYR A 80 3.84 -14.21 0.11
C TYR A 80 4.30 -13.08 -0.82
N ALA A 81 3.49 -12.05 -0.91
CA ALA A 81 3.72 -10.84 -1.68
C ALA A 81 2.73 -9.77 -1.26
N GLY A 82 3.01 -8.52 -1.55
CA GLY A 82 2.14 -7.38 -1.35
C GLY A 82 2.75 -6.16 -2.02
N THR A 83 1.91 -5.23 -2.44
CA THR A 83 2.33 -3.93 -2.97
C THR A 83 1.19 -2.94 -2.88
N CYS A 84 1.45 -1.77 -2.36
CA CYS A 84 0.52 -0.65 -2.39
C CYS A 84 0.99 0.40 -3.40
N HIS A 85 0.16 0.67 -4.39
CA HIS A 85 0.34 1.80 -5.28
C HIS A 85 -0.34 3.03 -4.67
N MET A 86 0.45 3.95 -4.17
CA MET A 86 -0.01 5.26 -3.68
C MET A 86 -0.02 6.28 -4.82
N PHE A 87 -1.01 7.18 -4.81
CA PHE A 87 -1.16 8.22 -5.83
C PHE A 87 -1.15 9.59 -5.16
N SER A 88 -0.60 10.59 -5.86
CA SER A 88 -0.49 11.97 -5.36
C SER A 88 -1.83 12.64 -5.01
N ASN A 89 -2.94 12.09 -5.47
CA ASN A 89 -4.30 12.51 -5.14
C ASN A 89 -4.87 11.81 -3.88
N ASN A 90 -4.02 11.17 -3.07
CA ASN A 90 -4.36 10.42 -1.86
C ASN A 90 -4.98 9.02 -2.07
N GLN A 91 -5.35 8.64 -3.27
CA GLN A 91 -5.83 7.29 -3.55
C GLN A 91 -4.75 6.23 -3.26
N ALA A 92 -5.18 5.01 -2.95
CA ALA A 92 -4.30 3.85 -2.87
C ALA A 92 -4.96 2.60 -3.45
N VAL A 93 -4.16 1.78 -4.15
CA VAL A 93 -4.55 0.45 -4.65
C VAL A 93 -3.54 -0.56 -4.14
N CYS A 94 -3.98 -1.45 -3.26
CA CYS A 94 -3.15 -2.46 -2.62
C CYS A 94 -3.45 -3.83 -3.22
N TYR A 95 -2.46 -4.47 -3.80
CA TYR A 95 -2.54 -5.84 -4.31
C TYR A 95 -2.05 -6.80 -3.24
N VAL A 96 -2.94 -7.67 -2.75
CA VAL A 96 -2.63 -8.58 -1.64
C VAL A 96 -3.07 -9.99 -1.99
N PRO A 97 -2.14 -10.92 -2.27
CA PRO A 97 -2.44 -12.34 -2.39
C PRO A 97 -2.90 -12.94 -1.05
N LEU A 98 -3.53 -14.11 -1.07
CA LEU A 98 -3.93 -14.84 0.14
C LEU A 98 -2.74 -15.31 1.00
N CYS A 99 -1.50 -15.10 0.51
CA CYS A 99 -0.27 -15.55 1.15
C CYS A 99 -0.24 -17.07 1.39
N ARG A 100 0.67 -17.56 2.23
CA ARG A 100 0.82 -18.99 2.53
C ARG A 100 -0.03 -19.42 3.72
N ASN A 101 -0.40 -18.48 4.56
CA ASN A 101 -1.23 -18.69 5.75
C ASN A 101 -1.92 -17.38 6.18
N GLU A 102 -2.89 -17.51 7.09
CA GLU A 102 -3.70 -16.38 7.56
C GLU A 102 -2.89 -15.29 8.27
N ASN A 103 -1.83 -15.66 8.99
CA ASN A 103 -1.00 -14.68 9.70
C ASN A 103 -0.22 -13.80 8.72
N GLU A 104 0.43 -14.40 7.72
CA GLU A 104 1.10 -13.65 6.65
C GLU A 104 0.12 -12.77 5.89
N TYR A 105 -1.05 -13.29 5.57
CA TYR A 105 -2.10 -12.50 4.90
C TYR A 105 -2.53 -11.29 5.72
N ALA A 106 -2.79 -11.48 7.01
CA ALA A 106 -3.18 -10.40 7.91
C ALA A 106 -2.07 -9.35 8.08
N GLN A 107 -0.81 -9.79 8.18
CA GLN A 107 0.33 -8.89 8.26
C GLN A 107 0.51 -8.09 6.96
N THR A 108 0.47 -8.74 5.80
CA THR A 108 0.60 -8.08 4.50
C THR A 108 -0.55 -7.10 4.28
N LEU A 109 -1.78 -7.47 4.61
CA LEU A 109 -2.94 -6.59 4.47
C LEU A 109 -2.82 -5.34 5.35
N ARG A 110 -2.30 -5.48 6.57
CA ARG A 110 -2.01 -4.34 7.46
C ARG A 110 -0.87 -3.48 6.92
N HIS A 111 0.21 -4.08 6.47
CA HIS A 111 1.37 -3.37 5.92
C HIS A 111 0.96 -2.55 4.69
N GLU A 112 0.39 -3.18 3.67
CA GLU A 112 0.02 -2.51 2.43
C GLU A 112 -1.14 -1.53 2.62
N GLY A 113 -2.18 -1.94 3.34
CA GLY A 113 -3.40 -1.15 3.48
C GLY A 113 -3.34 -0.10 4.56
N CYS A 114 -2.87 -0.45 5.76
CA CYS A 114 -2.83 0.49 6.87
C CYS A 114 -1.55 1.32 6.87
N GLY A 115 -0.39 0.72 6.60
CA GLY A 115 0.88 1.42 6.51
C GLY A 115 0.93 2.34 5.30
N HIS A 116 0.99 1.78 4.12
CA HIS A 116 1.11 2.57 2.90
C HIS A 116 -0.22 3.20 2.48
N GLY A 117 -1.28 2.41 2.37
CA GLY A 117 -2.57 2.87 1.83
C GLY A 117 -3.22 3.97 2.65
N PHE A 118 -3.32 3.82 3.96
CA PHE A 118 -3.94 4.78 4.87
C PHE A 118 -2.93 5.77 5.45
N GLY A 119 -1.86 5.26 6.07
CA GLY A 119 -0.85 6.07 6.74
C GLY A 119 0.09 6.81 5.80
N LYS A 120 0.12 6.46 4.51
CA LYS A 120 1.07 7.01 3.52
C LYS A 120 2.54 6.86 3.95
N LEU A 121 2.83 5.82 4.73
CA LEU A 121 4.15 5.58 5.28
C LEU A 121 5.07 4.98 4.22
N ALA A 122 6.35 5.32 4.29
CA ALA A 122 7.40 4.62 3.58
C ALA A 122 7.79 3.34 4.32
N ASP A 123 8.44 2.40 3.62
CA ASP A 123 9.11 1.28 4.26
C ASP A 123 10.30 1.78 5.09
N GLU A 124 10.47 1.21 6.28
CA GLU A 124 11.56 1.56 7.18
C GLU A 124 12.65 0.47 7.22
N TYR A 125 12.42 -0.66 6.55
CA TYR A 125 13.41 -1.72 6.51
C TYR A 125 14.51 -1.39 5.48
N PHE A 126 15.72 -1.79 5.80
CA PHE A 126 16.85 -1.75 4.89
C PHE A 126 17.67 -3.05 5.04
N TYR A 127 18.47 -3.32 4.06
CA TYR A 127 19.43 -4.43 4.11
C TYR A 127 20.83 -3.88 4.33
N ASP A 128 21.64 -4.51 5.17
CA ASP A 128 23.02 -4.09 5.47
C ASP A 128 23.88 -3.89 4.22
N SER A 129 23.52 -4.60 3.12
CA SER A 129 24.20 -4.49 1.83
C SER A 129 23.83 -3.23 1.03
N MET A 130 22.79 -2.49 1.41
CA MET A 130 22.32 -1.32 0.64
C MET A 130 23.19 -0.09 0.82
N GLY A 131 23.91 0.02 1.94
CA GLY A 131 24.74 1.19 2.22
C GLY A 131 23.92 2.48 2.31
N ARG A 132 24.45 3.56 1.73
CA ARG A 132 23.75 4.85 1.66
C ARG A 132 22.56 4.76 0.69
N ILE A 133 21.46 5.41 1.05
CA ILE A 133 20.30 5.56 0.15
C ILE A 133 20.73 6.25 -1.15
N PRO A 134 20.43 5.70 -2.33
CA PRO A 134 20.74 6.29 -3.62
C PRO A 134 20.13 7.69 -3.80
N ASP A 135 20.80 8.56 -4.55
CA ASP A 135 20.37 9.96 -4.71
C ASP A 135 19.03 10.10 -5.46
N ASP A 136 18.67 9.16 -6.31
CA ASP A 136 17.36 9.06 -6.96
C ASP A 136 16.25 8.72 -5.98
N GLU A 137 16.48 7.78 -5.06
CA GLU A 137 15.53 7.47 -3.98
C GLU A 137 15.35 8.67 -3.03
N VAL A 138 16.43 9.37 -2.68
CA VAL A 138 16.35 10.61 -1.90
C VAL A 138 15.49 11.66 -2.62
N SER A 139 15.62 11.76 -3.94
CA SER A 139 14.85 12.69 -4.76
C SER A 139 13.37 12.32 -4.80
N GLU A 140 13.05 11.03 -4.92
CA GLU A 140 11.67 10.54 -4.84
C GLU A 140 11.05 10.76 -3.45
N LEU A 141 11.77 10.49 -2.37
CA LEU A 141 11.30 10.77 -1.00
C LEU A 141 10.96 12.24 -0.82
N LYS A 142 11.83 13.16 -1.28
CA LYS A 142 11.57 14.61 -1.23
C LYS A 142 10.33 14.99 -2.01
N LYS A 143 10.13 14.42 -3.17
CA LYS A 143 8.96 14.65 -4.01
C LYS A 143 7.67 14.22 -3.31
N TRP A 144 7.64 13.02 -2.72
CA TRP A 144 6.49 12.49 -2.01
C TRP A 144 6.16 13.32 -0.76
N LYS A 145 7.17 13.71 0.01
CA LYS A 145 7.01 14.62 1.16
C LYS A 145 6.44 16.00 0.78
N GLY A 146 6.64 16.44 -0.45
CA GLY A 146 6.08 17.69 -0.98
C GLY A 146 4.59 17.63 -1.31
N PHE A 147 3.94 16.46 -1.28
CA PHE A 147 2.51 16.35 -1.52
C PHE A 147 1.65 16.77 -0.32
N ALA A 148 0.48 17.34 -0.59
CA ALA A 148 -0.40 17.93 0.41
C ALA A 148 -0.95 16.95 1.47
N TYR A 149 -0.82 15.66 1.28
CA TYR A 149 -1.40 14.62 2.13
C TYR A 149 -0.43 13.99 3.14
N GLY A 150 0.78 14.54 3.30
CA GLY A 150 1.72 14.08 4.31
C GLY A 150 2.30 12.69 4.02
N PHE A 151 2.76 12.45 2.79
CA PHE A 151 3.40 11.20 2.42
C PHE A 151 4.77 11.04 3.10
N HIS A 152 5.09 9.82 3.52
CA HIS A 152 6.39 9.39 4.05
C HIS A 152 6.84 10.19 5.30
N GLU A 153 5.88 10.59 6.14
CA GLU A 153 6.17 11.34 7.37
C GLU A 153 6.89 10.51 8.45
N ASN A 154 6.95 9.19 8.29
CA ASN A 154 7.68 8.28 9.17
C ASN A 154 9.18 8.21 8.90
N VAL A 155 9.67 8.79 7.82
CA VAL A 155 11.11 8.84 7.50
C VAL A 155 11.57 10.28 7.34
N ASP A 156 12.82 10.55 7.70
CA ASP A 156 13.46 11.84 7.49
C ASP A 156 14.82 11.68 6.81
N LEU A 157 15.30 12.75 6.21
CA LEU A 157 16.59 12.81 5.53
C LEU A 157 17.68 13.45 6.40
N THR A 158 17.35 13.76 7.65
CA THR A 158 18.28 14.26 8.67
C THR A 158 18.31 13.33 9.86
N SER A 159 19.47 13.16 10.48
CA SER A 159 19.64 12.48 11.76
C SER A 159 19.78 13.46 12.94
N ASP A 160 19.70 14.77 12.69
CA ASP A 160 19.80 15.77 13.75
C ASP A 160 18.53 15.75 14.62
N PRO A 161 18.65 15.39 15.91
CA PRO A 161 17.49 15.27 16.81
C PRO A 161 16.74 16.59 17.02
N ASN A 162 17.36 17.73 16.73
CA ASN A 162 16.72 19.05 16.87
C ASN A 162 15.89 19.44 15.66
N THR A 163 16.13 18.84 14.49
CA THR A 163 15.49 19.23 13.23
C THR A 163 14.66 18.12 12.60
N ILE A 164 14.80 16.88 13.06
CA ILE A 164 14.01 15.74 12.60
C ILE A 164 12.50 16.00 12.81
N LEU A 165 11.65 15.52 11.92
CA LEU A 165 10.20 15.76 11.93
C LEU A 165 9.52 15.47 13.25
N TRP A 166 9.98 14.47 13.98
CA TRP A 166 9.45 14.08 15.29
C TRP A 166 10.31 14.55 16.48
N SER A 167 11.15 15.56 16.29
CA SER A 167 12.03 16.10 17.34
C SER A 167 11.31 16.41 18.66
N LYS A 168 10.06 16.93 18.57
CA LYS A 168 9.21 17.22 19.75
C LYS A 168 8.79 15.99 20.57
N PHE A 169 9.00 14.77 20.04
CA PHE A 169 8.71 13.52 20.75
C PHE A 169 9.97 12.82 21.25
N ILE A 170 11.16 13.36 20.95
CA ILE A 170 12.41 12.87 21.49
C ILE A 170 12.53 13.47 22.90
N SER A 171 12.40 12.64 23.93
CA SER A 171 12.67 13.08 25.30
C SER A 171 14.18 13.23 25.48
N ASP A 172 14.60 14.35 26.07
CA ASP A 172 15.96 14.50 26.58
C ASP A 172 16.20 13.38 27.59
N SER A 173 17.01 12.39 27.22
CA SER A 173 17.41 11.27 28.08
C SER A 173 18.72 11.58 28.77
#